data_5f7ee2ffafd013d84c2120de858d44fc
#
_entry.id   5f7ee2ffafd013d84c2120de858d44fc
#
_cell.length_a   1.000
_cell.length_b   1.000
_cell.length_c   1.000
_cell.angle_alpha   90.00
_cell.angle_beta   90.00
_cell.angle_gamma   90.00
#
_symmetry.space_group_name_H-M   'P 1'
#
loop_
_entity.id
_entity.type
_entity.pdbx_description
1 polymer ?
#
loop_
_entity_poly.entity_id
_entity_poly.type
_entity_poly.pdbx_seq_one_letter_code
_entity_poly.pdbx_strand_id
1 'polypeptide(L)'
;MLRKAVPSDLLALKAVRSSVVENILSDPTMVTDDDYDLYVANPGVAVWEENGDVVGFSASDPRNGNIWALFVAPGFERNGVGSILLAEACACLKSAGIGRAWLTTDPNTRAERFYRAAGWEHVGEKDNELLFERSL
;
A
#
# COMPACT_ATOMS: atom_id res chain seq x y z
N MET A 1 5.66 8.27 12.43
CA MET A 1 6.47 9.17 11.60
C MET A 1 6.67 8.54 10.22
N LEU A 2 6.36 9.31 9.20
CA LEU A 2 6.51 8.86 7.81
C LEU A 2 7.97 8.94 7.37
N ARG A 3 8.47 7.88 6.74
CA ARG A 3 9.80 7.88 6.12
C ARG A 3 9.86 6.87 4.97
N LYS A 4 10.89 6.96 4.16
CA LYS A 4 11.15 5.95 3.12
C LYS A 4 11.59 4.65 3.76
N ALA A 5 11.21 3.53 3.16
CA ALA A 5 11.71 2.23 3.56
C ALA A 5 13.19 2.07 3.16
N VAL A 6 13.91 1.33 3.97
CA VAL A 6 15.29 0.93 3.70
C VAL A 6 15.37 -0.61 3.71
N PRO A 7 16.41 -1.22 3.11
CA PRO A 7 16.48 -2.69 3.00
C PRO A 7 16.30 -3.43 4.34
N SER A 8 16.75 -2.85 5.44
CA SER A 8 16.58 -3.45 6.76
C SER A 8 15.14 -3.50 7.26
N ASP A 9 14.20 -2.83 6.57
CA ASP A 9 12.78 -2.86 6.93
C ASP A 9 12.05 -4.11 6.40
N LEU A 10 12.69 -4.93 5.57
CA LEU A 10 12.03 -6.05 4.90
C LEU A 10 11.22 -6.94 5.85
N LEU A 11 11.83 -7.36 6.95
CA LEU A 11 11.15 -8.22 7.94
C LEU A 11 9.94 -7.52 8.56
N ALA A 12 10.06 -6.23 8.85
CA ALA A 12 8.96 -5.44 9.40
C ALA A 12 7.80 -5.29 8.40
N LEU A 13 8.09 -5.08 7.11
CA LEU A 13 7.08 -5.02 6.06
C LEU A 13 6.31 -6.34 5.99
N LYS A 14 7.01 -7.46 6.01
CA LYS A 14 6.39 -8.78 5.98
C LYS A 14 5.54 -9.03 7.23
N ALA A 15 6.01 -8.58 8.39
CA ALA A 15 5.26 -8.71 9.64
C ALA A 15 3.96 -7.90 9.61
N VAL A 16 3.99 -6.66 9.12
CA VAL A 16 2.78 -5.84 8.97
C VAL A 16 1.80 -6.51 8.00
N ARG A 17 2.29 -6.97 6.85
CA ARG A 17 1.46 -7.64 5.84
C ARG A 17 0.76 -8.87 6.41
N SER A 18 1.46 -9.65 7.22
CA SER A 18 0.93 -10.86 7.83
C SER A 18 0.00 -10.58 9.02
N SER A 19 0.04 -9.40 9.60
CA SER A 19 -0.77 -9.04 10.77
C SER A 19 -2.21 -8.64 10.41
N VAL A 20 -2.46 -8.27 9.15
CA VAL A 20 -3.80 -7.83 8.73
C VAL A 20 -4.70 -9.02 8.48
N VAL A 21 -6.01 -8.85 8.72
CA VAL A 21 -7.00 -9.92 8.59
C VAL A 21 -7.78 -9.86 7.28
N GLU A 22 -7.66 -8.76 6.53
CA GLU A 22 -8.29 -8.58 5.22
C GLU A 22 -7.23 -8.52 4.13
N ASN A 23 -7.59 -8.86 2.89
CA ASN A 23 -6.68 -8.87 1.72
C ASN A 23 -5.45 -9.77 1.95
N ILE A 24 -5.66 -10.91 2.61
CA ILE A 24 -4.61 -11.91 2.84
C ILE A 24 -4.26 -12.58 1.51
N LEU A 25 -2.96 -12.70 1.23
CA LEU A 25 -2.51 -13.42 0.04
C LEU A 25 -2.90 -14.89 0.15
N SER A 26 -3.53 -15.42 -0.90
CA SER A 26 -3.88 -16.84 -0.98
C SER A 26 -2.62 -17.71 -1.10
N ASP A 27 -1.56 -17.16 -1.67
CA ASP A 27 -0.24 -17.77 -1.77
C ASP A 27 0.81 -16.75 -1.30
N PRO A 28 1.39 -16.93 -0.10
CA PRO A 28 2.39 -15.99 0.41
C PRO A 28 3.63 -15.84 -0.47
N THR A 29 3.87 -16.77 -1.40
CA THR A 29 5.03 -16.69 -2.31
C THR A 29 4.78 -15.77 -3.50
N MET A 30 3.55 -15.28 -3.71
CA MET A 30 3.22 -14.37 -4.82
C MET A 30 3.96 -13.04 -4.73
N VAL A 31 4.29 -12.59 -3.51
CA VAL A 31 5.12 -11.40 -3.30
C VAL A 31 6.40 -11.88 -2.61
N THR A 32 7.47 -11.95 -3.36
CA THR A 32 8.75 -12.49 -2.91
C THR A 32 9.61 -11.42 -2.23
N ASP A 33 10.67 -11.87 -1.53
CA ASP A 33 11.65 -10.94 -0.95
C ASP A 33 12.31 -10.09 -2.04
N ASP A 34 12.57 -10.66 -3.22
CA ASP A 34 13.13 -9.93 -4.35
C ASP A 34 12.19 -8.81 -4.82
N ASP A 35 10.87 -9.04 -4.80
CA ASP A 35 9.89 -8.01 -5.13
C ASP A 35 9.96 -6.85 -4.13
N TYR A 36 10.03 -7.14 -2.83
CA TYR A 36 10.18 -6.10 -1.81
C TYR A 36 11.50 -5.35 -1.97
N ASP A 37 12.60 -6.06 -2.20
CA ASP A 37 13.91 -5.45 -2.39
C ASP A 37 13.92 -4.50 -3.59
N LEU A 38 13.30 -4.91 -4.70
CA LEU A 38 13.20 -4.09 -5.90
C LEU A 38 12.47 -2.78 -5.60
N TYR A 39 11.33 -2.85 -4.92
CA TYR A 39 10.52 -1.67 -4.62
C TYR A 39 11.16 -0.78 -3.55
N VAL A 40 11.86 -1.34 -2.58
CA VAL A 40 12.58 -0.57 -1.58
C VAL A 40 13.76 0.17 -2.21
N ALA A 41 14.46 -0.45 -3.16
CA ALA A 41 15.57 0.17 -3.87
C ALA A 41 15.11 1.33 -4.77
N ASN A 42 13.88 1.29 -5.27
CA ASN A 42 13.26 2.37 -6.02
C ASN A 42 12.38 3.18 -5.07
N PRO A 43 12.25 4.50 -5.22
CA PRO A 43 11.50 5.33 -4.27
C PRO A 43 9.98 5.10 -4.39
N GLY A 44 9.50 3.93 -3.94
CA GLY A 44 8.09 3.54 -4.04
C GLY A 44 7.52 2.98 -2.75
N VAL A 45 8.35 2.70 -1.74
CA VAL A 45 7.88 2.15 -0.47
C VAL A 45 8.09 3.18 0.65
N ALA A 46 7.00 3.51 1.34
CA ALA A 46 7.01 4.40 2.50
C ALA A 46 6.53 3.64 3.73
N VAL A 47 7.09 3.94 4.88
CA VAL A 47 6.70 3.30 6.14
C VAL A 47 6.24 4.33 7.15
N TRP A 48 5.36 3.92 8.05
CA TRP A 48 5.01 4.67 9.25
C TRP A 48 5.64 4.01 10.45
N GLU A 49 6.46 4.74 11.17
CA GLU A 49 7.19 4.25 12.33
C GLU A 49 6.67 4.92 13.59
N GLU A 50 6.36 4.13 14.62
CA GLU A 50 6.00 4.61 15.94
C GLU A 50 6.84 3.92 16.99
N ASN A 51 7.47 4.72 17.86
CA ASN A 51 8.30 4.21 18.96
C ASN A 51 9.37 3.22 18.50
N GLY A 52 9.93 3.46 17.31
CA GLY A 52 10.96 2.60 16.73
C GLY A 52 10.44 1.39 15.97
N ASP A 53 9.13 1.17 15.93
CA ASP A 53 8.52 0.04 15.21
C ASP A 53 7.80 0.51 13.96
N VAL A 54 7.95 -0.24 12.86
CA VAL A 54 7.17 -0.03 11.64
C VAL A 54 5.80 -0.65 11.84
N VAL A 55 4.76 0.19 11.79
CA VAL A 55 3.37 -0.24 12.03
C VAL A 55 2.49 -0.08 10.80
N GLY A 56 3.01 0.41 9.70
CA GLY A 56 2.28 0.52 8.45
C GLY A 56 3.21 0.81 7.28
N PHE A 57 2.76 0.50 6.06
CA PHE A 57 3.51 0.86 4.87
C PHE A 57 2.60 0.96 3.66
N SER A 58 3.08 1.71 2.65
CA SER A 58 2.51 1.72 1.32
C SER A 58 3.59 1.42 0.30
N ALA A 59 3.18 0.83 -0.82
CA ALA A 59 4.10 0.55 -1.91
C ALA A 59 3.44 0.86 -3.25
N SER A 60 4.14 1.62 -4.08
CA SER A 60 3.69 2.02 -5.39
C SER A 60 4.71 1.65 -6.46
N ASP A 61 4.22 1.36 -7.67
CA ASP A 61 5.07 1.01 -8.80
C ASP A 61 5.10 2.19 -9.78
N PRO A 62 6.21 2.92 -9.89
CA PRO A 62 6.30 4.07 -10.78
C PRO A 62 6.34 3.70 -12.26
N ARG A 63 6.39 2.42 -12.60
CA ARG A 63 6.36 1.96 -13.98
C ARG A 63 4.95 1.92 -14.56
N ASN A 64 3.94 1.69 -13.72
CA ASN A 64 2.57 1.49 -14.19
C ASN A 64 1.48 2.19 -13.36
N GLY A 65 1.83 2.86 -12.28
CA GLY A 65 0.87 3.58 -11.45
C GLY A 65 0.14 2.72 -10.42
N ASN A 66 0.52 1.45 -10.27
CA ASN A 66 -0.13 0.57 -9.29
C ASN A 66 0.33 0.86 -7.87
N ILE A 67 -0.64 1.07 -6.97
CA ILE A 67 -0.38 1.01 -5.52
C ILE A 67 -0.68 -0.42 -5.11
N TRP A 68 0.38 -1.21 -4.96
CA TRP A 68 0.23 -2.65 -4.77
C TRP A 68 0.19 -3.07 -3.30
N ALA A 69 0.46 -2.16 -2.37
CA ALA A 69 0.33 -2.43 -0.94
C ALA A 69 -0.02 -1.15 -0.17
N LEU A 70 -0.94 -1.29 0.77
CA LEU A 70 -1.27 -0.29 1.78
C LEU A 70 -1.81 -1.04 2.98
N PHE A 71 -0.99 -1.15 4.02
CA PHE A 71 -1.34 -1.93 5.20
C PHE A 71 -0.95 -1.18 6.47
N VAL A 72 -1.83 -1.26 7.47
CA VAL A 72 -1.58 -0.72 8.81
C VAL A 72 -1.85 -1.83 9.80
N ALA A 73 -0.92 -2.04 10.74
CA ALA A 73 -1.04 -3.08 11.76
C ALA A 73 -2.29 -2.86 12.63
N PRO A 74 -2.94 -3.95 13.10
CA PRO A 74 -4.08 -3.83 13.99
C PRO A 74 -3.75 -2.97 15.22
N GLY A 75 -4.67 -2.08 15.58
CA GLY A 75 -4.48 -1.13 16.68
C GLY A 75 -3.97 0.23 16.28
N PHE A 76 -3.50 0.39 15.02
CA PHE A 76 -2.96 1.68 14.53
C PHE A 76 -3.81 2.30 13.43
N GLU A 77 -4.89 1.65 13.00
CA GLU A 77 -5.69 2.08 11.84
C GLU A 77 -6.43 3.40 12.06
N ARG A 78 -6.69 3.79 13.30
CA ARG A 78 -7.55 4.93 13.63
C ARG A 78 -6.82 6.27 13.73
N ASN A 79 -5.51 6.29 13.52
CA ASN A 79 -4.70 7.49 13.71
C ASN A 79 -4.40 8.23 12.42
N GLY A 80 -5.15 7.94 11.35
CA GLY A 80 -4.92 8.57 10.04
C GLY A 80 -3.69 8.06 9.31
N VAL A 81 -3.06 7.01 9.80
CA VAL A 81 -1.82 6.45 9.22
C VAL A 81 -2.06 5.99 7.79
N GLY A 82 -3.18 5.27 7.55
CA GLY A 82 -3.52 4.81 6.20
C GLY A 82 -3.68 5.94 5.19
N SER A 83 -4.33 7.04 5.60
CA SER A 83 -4.51 8.21 4.73
C SER A 83 -3.18 8.90 4.42
N ILE A 84 -2.28 8.98 5.38
CA ILE A 84 -0.95 9.55 5.19
C ILE A 84 -0.13 8.70 4.23
N LEU A 85 -0.14 7.38 4.43
CA LEU A 85 0.59 6.44 3.56
C LEU A 85 0.03 6.44 2.13
N LEU A 86 -1.29 6.52 1.98
CA LEU A 86 -1.92 6.60 0.66
C LEU A 86 -1.54 7.89 -0.06
N ALA A 87 -1.56 9.02 0.65
CA ALA A 87 -1.15 10.31 0.09
C ALA A 87 0.32 10.27 -0.37
N GLU A 88 1.20 9.64 0.41
CA GLU A 88 2.61 9.50 0.04
C GLU A 88 2.79 8.62 -1.20
N ALA A 89 2.05 7.52 -1.30
CA ALA A 89 2.08 6.66 -2.49
C ALA A 89 1.67 7.45 -3.74
N CYS A 90 0.61 8.24 -3.64
CA CYS A 90 0.15 9.09 -4.75
C CYS A 90 1.19 10.16 -5.09
N ALA A 91 1.83 10.78 -4.09
CA ALA A 91 2.86 11.77 -4.31
C ALA A 91 4.09 11.19 -5.02
N CYS A 92 4.50 9.98 -4.64
CA CYS A 92 5.60 9.27 -5.30
C CYS A 92 5.29 9.02 -6.78
N LEU A 93 4.06 8.55 -7.09
CA LEU A 93 3.65 8.30 -8.46
C LEU A 93 3.58 9.59 -9.27
N LYS A 94 3.03 10.65 -8.69
CA LYS A 94 2.94 11.94 -9.37
C LYS A 94 4.34 12.48 -9.69
N SER A 95 5.27 12.37 -8.76
CA SER A 95 6.67 12.79 -8.95
C SER A 95 7.37 11.99 -10.05
N ALA A 96 6.93 10.76 -10.27
CA ALA A 96 7.45 9.90 -11.34
C ALA A 96 6.80 10.17 -12.69
N GLY A 97 5.88 11.13 -12.80
CA GLY A 97 5.20 11.48 -14.04
C GLY A 97 3.94 10.68 -14.34
N ILE A 98 3.46 9.88 -13.38
CA ILE A 98 2.22 9.09 -13.52
C ILE A 98 1.03 10.03 -13.33
N GLY A 99 0.08 9.99 -14.27
CA GLY A 99 -1.12 10.83 -14.22
C GLY A 99 -2.32 10.20 -13.55
N ARG A 100 -2.32 8.88 -13.38
CA ARG A 100 -3.43 8.15 -12.77
C ARG A 100 -2.93 6.94 -12.01
N ALA A 101 -3.32 6.84 -10.74
CA ALA A 101 -3.00 5.70 -9.89
C ALA A 101 -4.13 4.68 -9.94
N TRP A 102 -3.81 3.41 -9.74
CA TRP A 102 -4.79 2.35 -9.63
C TRP A 102 -4.40 1.34 -8.55
N LEU A 103 -5.40 0.65 -8.04
CA LEU A 103 -5.21 -0.41 -7.05
C LEU A 103 -6.37 -1.39 -7.10
N THR A 104 -6.18 -2.55 -6.51
CA THR A 104 -7.24 -3.54 -6.33
C THR A 104 -7.39 -3.86 -4.84
N THR A 105 -8.61 -4.23 -4.44
CA THR A 105 -8.90 -4.65 -3.07
C THR A 105 -10.08 -5.61 -3.06
N ASP A 106 -10.15 -6.48 -2.06
CA ASP A 106 -11.27 -7.41 -1.92
C ASP A 106 -12.57 -6.66 -1.64
N PRO A 107 -13.71 -7.14 -2.18
CA PRO A 107 -15.01 -6.55 -1.90
C PRO A 107 -15.44 -6.79 -0.44
N ASN A 108 -16.31 -5.92 0.06
CA ASN A 108 -16.90 -6.01 1.40
C ASN A 108 -15.88 -5.96 2.55
N THR A 109 -14.78 -5.23 2.34
CA THR A 109 -13.72 -5.06 3.32
C THR A 109 -13.69 -3.63 3.85
N ARG A 110 -12.96 -3.43 4.96
CA ARG A 110 -12.66 -2.09 5.46
C ARG A 110 -11.90 -1.28 4.40
N ALA A 111 -10.99 -1.92 3.66
CA ALA A 111 -10.22 -1.28 2.62
C ALA A 111 -11.12 -0.72 1.52
N GLU A 112 -12.12 -1.47 1.07
CA GLU A 112 -13.09 -0.96 0.09
C GLU A 112 -13.75 0.32 0.58
N ARG A 113 -14.24 0.32 1.82
CA ARG A 113 -14.89 1.50 2.42
C ARG A 113 -13.92 2.67 2.53
N PHE A 114 -12.68 2.38 2.89
CA PHE A 114 -11.63 3.39 3.01
C PHE A 114 -11.35 4.08 1.67
N TYR A 115 -11.19 3.32 0.58
CA TYR A 115 -10.92 3.91 -0.73
C TYR A 115 -12.12 4.70 -1.26
N ARG A 116 -13.35 4.22 -1.06
CA ARG A 116 -14.55 4.97 -1.44
C ARG A 116 -14.65 6.28 -0.69
N ALA A 117 -14.39 6.26 0.62
CA ALA A 117 -14.42 7.49 1.44
C ALA A 117 -13.29 8.46 1.06
N ALA A 118 -12.17 7.95 0.56
CA ALA A 118 -11.04 8.77 0.11
C ALA A 118 -11.25 9.36 -1.29
N GLY A 119 -12.37 9.06 -1.94
CA GLY A 119 -12.70 9.63 -3.25
C GLY A 119 -12.17 8.85 -4.43
N TRP A 120 -11.73 7.62 -4.23
CA TRP A 120 -11.30 6.75 -5.33
C TRP A 120 -12.50 6.27 -6.12
N GLU A 121 -12.33 6.14 -7.43
CA GLU A 121 -13.38 5.75 -8.36
C GLU A 121 -13.33 4.23 -8.60
N HIS A 122 -14.44 3.55 -8.34
CA HIS A 122 -14.59 2.14 -8.68
C HIS A 122 -14.86 2.02 -10.17
N VAL A 123 -13.92 1.49 -10.93
CA VAL A 123 -13.98 1.46 -12.40
C VAL A 123 -14.19 0.07 -12.97
N GLY A 124 -14.15 -0.97 -12.16
CA GLY A 124 -14.35 -2.34 -12.63
C GLY A 124 -13.82 -3.37 -11.67
N GLU A 125 -13.47 -4.53 -12.21
CA GLU A 125 -12.91 -5.65 -11.45
C GLU A 125 -11.70 -6.20 -12.17
N LYS A 126 -10.77 -6.78 -11.39
CA LYS A 126 -9.57 -7.42 -11.89
C LYS A 126 -9.23 -8.57 -10.96
N ASP A 127 -9.12 -9.79 -11.52
CA ASP A 127 -8.77 -11.00 -10.76
C ASP A 127 -9.65 -11.23 -9.53
N ASN A 128 -10.97 -10.99 -9.68
CA ASN A 128 -12.00 -11.10 -8.63
C ASN A 128 -11.88 -10.05 -7.53
N GLU A 129 -11.08 -9.01 -7.73
CA GLU A 129 -10.98 -7.88 -6.82
C GLU A 129 -11.59 -6.63 -7.46
N LEU A 130 -12.00 -5.68 -6.61
CA LEU A 130 -12.48 -4.38 -7.09
C LEU A 130 -11.29 -3.55 -7.57
N LEU A 131 -11.45 -2.93 -8.74
CA LEU A 131 -10.44 -2.04 -9.32
C LEU A 131 -10.84 -0.59 -9.05
N PHE A 132 -9.95 0.14 -8.41
CA PHE A 132 -10.10 1.56 -8.13
C PHE A 132 -9.04 2.38 -8.85
N GLU A 133 -9.41 3.59 -9.28
CA GLU A 133 -8.49 4.54 -9.93
C GLU A 133 -8.67 5.93 -9.35
N ARG A 134 -7.60 6.73 -9.47
CA ARG A 134 -7.60 8.13 -9.05
C ARG A 134 -6.66 8.95 -9.93
N SER A 135 -7.13 10.13 -10.38
CA SER A 135 -6.29 11.11 -11.06
C SER A 135 -5.31 11.74 -10.06
N LEU A 136 -4.07 11.92 -10.49
CA LEU A 136 -3.00 12.47 -9.66
C LEU A 136 -2.70 13.94 -9.99
#